data_8751743b69092fcc4ee1ec1a16822323
#
_entry.id   8751743b69092fcc4ee1ec1a16822323
#
_cell.length_a   1.000
_cell.length_b   1.000
_cell.length_c   1.000
_cell.angle_alpha   90.00
_cell.angle_beta   90.00
_cell.angle_gamma   90.00
#
_symmetry.space_group_name_H-M   'P 1'
#
loop_
_entity.id
_entity.type
_entity.pdbx_description
1 polymer ?
#
loop_
_entity_poly.entity_id
_entity_poly.type
_entity_poly.pdbx_seq_one_letter_code
_entity_poly.pdbx_strand_id
1 'polypeptide(L)'
;FGVPVIGLRDWFGRRYRTSRILPFNHPGGIDGVSEENFEAFTISFTGDYLDEIAKIFQMSVPSLFDGPAPESIIDRGESADRFRELLIHVFADRGPRLDAETEEELIVTLLNAGQNGTAVTDQGTPENRNRAIRAALAYIAEHPDKVVTVRDICAACNIALRTLNRAFNERFGVGPKAYL
;
A
#
# COMPACT_ATOMS: atom_id res chain seq x y z
N PHE A 1 1.00 -6.69 6.08
CA PHE A 1 -0.15 -5.80 5.85
C PHE A 1 -0.06 -4.55 6.69
N GLY A 2 -0.53 -3.44 6.14
CA GLY A 2 -0.66 -2.18 6.86
C GLY A 2 -2.12 -1.72 6.90
N VAL A 3 -2.52 -1.19 8.04
CA VAL A 3 -3.83 -0.57 8.24
C VAL A 3 -3.59 0.86 8.70
N PRO A 4 -3.56 1.83 7.77
CA PRO A 4 -3.41 3.23 8.13
C PRO A 4 -4.58 3.70 9.00
N VAL A 5 -4.25 4.36 10.08
CA VAL A 5 -5.22 4.96 11.00
C VAL A 5 -5.46 6.40 10.59
N ILE A 6 -4.38 7.15 10.34
CA ILE A 6 -4.42 8.56 10.02
C ILE A 6 -3.23 8.93 9.11
N GLY A 7 -3.38 9.96 8.32
CA GLY A 7 -2.27 10.64 7.64
C GLY A 7 -1.71 9.96 6.41
N LEU A 8 -2.28 8.88 5.88
CA LEU A 8 -1.90 8.36 4.56
C LEU A 8 -2.67 9.10 3.48
N ARG A 9 -1.93 9.78 2.59
CA ARG A 9 -2.50 10.54 1.48
C ARG A 9 -2.59 9.74 0.19
N ASP A 10 -1.56 8.97 -0.09
CA ASP A 10 -1.38 8.29 -1.37
C ASP A 10 -0.76 6.91 -1.19
N TRP A 11 -1.20 5.93 -1.98
CA TRP A 11 -0.65 4.59 -2.02
C TRP A 11 -0.46 4.15 -3.47
N PHE A 12 0.77 3.93 -3.89
CA PHE A 12 1.14 3.66 -5.29
C PHE A 12 0.52 4.65 -6.28
N GLY A 13 0.51 5.95 -5.90
CA GLY A 13 -0.04 7.03 -6.69
C GLY A 13 -1.56 7.10 -6.74
N ARG A 14 -2.25 6.35 -5.90
CA ARG A 14 -3.70 6.43 -5.73
C ARG A 14 -4.04 7.13 -4.44
N ARG A 15 -4.97 8.06 -4.52
CA ARG A 15 -5.42 8.77 -3.32
C ARG A 15 -6.01 7.78 -2.33
N TYR A 16 -5.43 7.75 -1.14
CA TYR A 16 -5.89 6.90 -0.07
C TYR A 16 -7.20 7.42 0.52
N ARG A 17 -8.08 6.48 0.88
CA ARG A 17 -9.30 6.76 1.66
C ARG A 17 -9.27 5.85 2.88
N THR A 18 -9.81 6.31 3.99
CA THR A 18 -9.90 5.55 5.24
C THR A 18 -10.61 4.20 5.07
N SER A 19 -10.30 3.25 5.94
CA SER A 19 -10.88 1.90 5.96
C SER A 19 -10.35 0.97 4.86
N ARG A 20 -9.03 0.91 4.73
CA ARG A 20 -8.36 0.05 3.74
C ARG A 20 -7.24 -0.75 4.39
N ILE A 21 -7.10 -2.00 3.99
CA ILE A 21 -5.97 -2.86 4.34
C ILE A 21 -5.02 -2.89 3.15
N LEU A 22 -3.74 -2.63 3.43
CA LEU A 22 -2.70 -2.51 2.41
C LEU A 22 -1.74 -3.69 2.50
N PRO A 23 -1.57 -4.50 1.46
CA PRO A 23 -0.55 -5.54 1.44
C PRO A 23 0.84 -4.93 1.27
N PHE A 24 1.83 -5.42 2.04
CA PHE A 24 3.23 -4.97 2.00
C PHE A 24 4.18 -6.01 1.41
N ASN A 25 3.67 -6.97 0.67
CA ASN A 25 4.42 -8.09 0.11
C ASN A 25 5.00 -7.83 -1.29
N HIS A 26 5.04 -6.57 -1.73
CA HIS A 26 5.52 -6.26 -3.07
C HIS A 26 7.05 -6.32 -3.16
N PRO A 27 7.63 -7.07 -4.12
CA PRO A 27 9.08 -7.21 -4.27
C PRO A 27 9.80 -5.91 -4.64
N GLY A 28 9.11 -4.96 -5.26
CA GLY A 28 9.62 -3.61 -5.59
C GLY A 28 9.54 -2.59 -4.45
N GLY A 29 9.16 -3.03 -3.24
CA GLY A 29 9.02 -2.14 -2.09
C GLY A 29 7.68 -1.43 -2.02
N ILE A 30 7.59 -0.46 -1.12
CA ILE A 30 6.38 0.31 -0.81
C ILE A 30 6.52 1.71 -1.43
N ASP A 31 5.48 2.16 -2.10
CA ASP A 31 5.37 3.52 -2.62
C ASP A 31 4.14 4.21 -2.02
N GLY A 32 4.37 5.05 -1.02
CA GLY A 32 3.33 5.77 -0.31
C GLY A 32 3.71 7.21 0.00
N VAL A 33 2.72 8.09 0.11
CA VAL A 33 2.89 9.47 0.56
C VAL A 33 2.04 9.66 1.81
N SER A 34 2.68 10.01 2.90
CA SER A 34 2.03 10.30 4.18
C SER A 34 2.10 11.77 4.53
N GLU A 35 1.26 12.18 5.45
CA GLU A 35 1.31 13.47 6.13
C GLU A 35 2.22 13.36 7.38
N GLU A 36 2.52 14.48 8.02
CA GLU A 36 3.42 14.53 9.18
C GLU A 36 2.91 13.71 10.38
N ASN A 37 1.60 13.54 10.49
CA ASN A 37 0.96 12.81 11.58
C ASN A 37 0.55 11.37 11.18
N PHE A 38 1.28 10.74 10.27
CA PHE A 38 0.97 9.40 9.80
C PHE A 38 1.09 8.35 10.92
N GLU A 39 0.02 7.61 11.11
CA GLU A 39 -0.04 6.45 12.00
C GLU A 39 -0.64 5.26 11.27
N ALA A 40 -0.06 4.08 11.47
CA ALA A 40 -0.57 2.84 10.92
C ALA A 40 -0.25 1.65 11.83
N PHE A 41 -1.15 0.68 11.85
CA PHE A 41 -0.82 -0.65 12.35
C PHE A 41 -0.13 -1.45 11.24
N THR A 42 0.86 -2.24 11.61
CA THR A 42 1.49 -3.22 10.73
C THR A 42 1.35 -4.62 11.31
N ILE A 43 0.98 -5.57 10.47
CA ILE A 43 0.83 -6.96 10.84
C ILE A 43 1.68 -7.80 9.90
N SER A 44 2.52 -8.65 10.47
CA SER A 44 3.36 -9.58 9.74
C SER A 44 3.13 -11.00 10.24
N PHE A 45 2.98 -11.93 9.33
CA PHE A 45 2.88 -13.36 9.61
C PHE A 45 3.49 -14.15 8.46
N THR A 46 3.80 -15.41 8.71
CA THR A 46 4.28 -16.32 7.67
C THR A 46 3.12 -16.84 6.83
N GLY A 47 3.40 -17.20 5.56
CA GLY A 47 2.40 -17.84 4.71
C GLY A 47 1.89 -19.14 5.32
N ASP A 48 2.80 -19.96 5.84
CA ASP A 48 2.46 -21.24 6.49
C ASP A 48 1.48 -21.06 7.65
N TYR A 49 1.66 -20.02 8.47
CA TYR A 49 0.76 -19.73 9.59
C TYR A 49 -0.63 -19.28 9.09
N LEU A 50 -0.68 -18.48 8.05
CA LEU A 50 -1.93 -18.06 7.43
C LEU A 50 -2.70 -19.28 6.88
N ASP A 51 -2.00 -20.18 6.19
CA ASP A 51 -2.57 -21.41 5.62
C ASP A 51 -3.08 -22.35 6.71
N GLU A 52 -2.35 -22.47 7.83
CA GLU A 52 -2.75 -23.28 8.98
C GLU A 52 -4.05 -22.77 9.59
N ILE A 53 -4.13 -21.47 9.89
CA ILE A 53 -5.36 -20.86 10.45
C ILE A 53 -6.51 -20.97 9.46
N ALA A 54 -6.29 -20.68 8.18
CA ALA A 54 -7.32 -20.81 7.16
C ALA A 54 -7.88 -22.25 7.10
N LYS A 55 -7.03 -23.26 7.21
CA LYS A 55 -7.42 -24.67 7.24
C LYS A 55 -8.23 -25.04 8.49
N ILE A 56 -7.81 -24.58 9.67
CA ILE A 56 -8.53 -24.81 10.94
C ILE A 56 -9.96 -24.27 10.85
N PHE A 57 -10.10 -23.04 10.33
CA PHE A 57 -11.39 -22.36 10.23
C PHE A 57 -12.15 -22.65 8.91
N GLN A 58 -11.64 -23.59 8.09
CA GLN A 58 -12.24 -23.97 6.79
C GLN A 58 -12.44 -22.76 5.85
N MET A 59 -11.51 -21.83 5.89
CA MET A 59 -11.49 -20.63 5.07
C MET A 59 -10.51 -20.81 3.89
N SER A 60 -10.77 -20.11 2.79
CA SER A 60 -9.77 -20.00 1.70
C SER A 60 -8.90 -18.77 1.94
N VAL A 61 -7.60 -18.92 1.66
CA VAL A 61 -6.69 -17.76 1.60
C VAL A 61 -7.01 -16.99 0.33
N PRO A 62 -7.38 -15.72 0.39
CA PRO A 62 -7.64 -14.93 -0.80
C PRO A 62 -6.37 -14.76 -1.65
N SER A 63 -6.50 -14.88 -2.96
CA SER A 63 -5.38 -14.70 -3.92
C SER A 63 -4.71 -13.32 -3.82
N LEU A 64 -5.39 -12.37 -3.23
CA LEU A 64 -4.87 -11.04 -2.86
C LEU A 64 -3.64 -11.13 -1.94
N PHE A 65 -3.51 -12.19 -1.15
CA PHE A 65 -2.37 -12.41 -0.25
C PHE A 65 -1.19 -13.09 -0.95
N ASP A 66 -1.43 -13.76 -2.07
CA ASP A 66 -0.41 -14.53 -2.81
C ASP A 66 0.29 -13.75 -3.91
N GLY A 67 -0.24 -12.61 -4.30
CA GLY A 67 0.17 -11.91 -5.51
C GLY A 67 1.08 -10.72 -5.28
N PRO A 68 1.95 -10.42 -6.27
CA PRO A 68 2.79 -9.23 -6.27
C PRO A 68 2.02 -7.97 -6.69
N ALA A 69 0.72 -7.90 -6.52
CA ALA A 69 -0.07 -6.73 -6.89
C ALA A 69 0.05 -5.64 -5.81
N PRO A 70 0.99 -4.70 -5.94
CA PRO A 70 1.20 -3.62 -4.96
C PRO A 70 0.00 -2.69 -4.87
N GLU A 71 -0.86 -2.81 -5.85
CA GLU A 71 -2.01 -1.96 -6.06
C GLU A 71 -3.28 -2.55 -5.45
N SER A 72 -3.18 -3.76 -4.91
CA SER A 72 -4.31 -4.40 -4.24
C SER A 72 -4.61 -3.68 -2.94
N ILE A 73 -5.78 -3.13 -2.87
CA ILE A 73 -6.32 -2.48 -1.69
C ILE A 73 -7.59 -3.24 -1.35
N ILE A 74 -7.64 -3.77 -0.14
CA ILE A 74 -8.91 -4.28 0.38
C ILE A 74 -9.73 -3.05 0.75
N ASP A 75 -10.63 -2.65 -0.14
CA ASP A 75 -11.50 -1.49 0.06
C ASP A 75 -12.92 -1.95 0.33
N ARG A 76 -13.52 -1.28 1.27
CA ARG A 76 -14.94 -1.30 1.59
C ARG A 76 -15.53 -2.66 1.92
N GLY A 77 -15.78 -2.80 3.14
CA GLY A 77 -16.70 -3.76 3.69
C GLY A 77 -16.68 -3.57 5.18
N GLU A 78 -17.78 -3.84 5.77
CA GLU A 78 -17.93 -3.95 7.21
C GLU A 78 -16.80 -4.79 7.84
N SER A 79 -16.26 -5.75 7.09
CA SER A 79 -15.14 -6.59 7.51
C SER A 79 -13.80 -5.84 7.62
N ALA A 80 -13.51 -4.90 6.75
CA ALA A 80 -12.27 -4.11 6.83
C ALA A 80 -12.35 -3.08 7.98
N ASP A 81 -13.51 -2.48 8.18
CA ASP A 81 -13.76 -1.59 9.31
C ASP A 81 -13.68 -2.36 10.63
N ARG A 82 -14.29 -3.53 10.69
CA ARG A 82 -14.22 -4.42 11.86
C ARG A 82 -12.79 -4.84 12.19
N PHE A 83 -11.99 -5.17 11.18
CA PHE A 83 -10.58 -5.48 11.37
C PHE A 83 -9.80 -4.31 11.95
N ARG A 84 -10.05 -3.09 11.46
CA ARG A 84 -9.43 -1.87 11.97
C ARG A 84 -9.86 -1.59 13.43
N GLU A 85 -11.14 -1.73 13.73
CA GLU A 85 -11.67 -1.56 15.10
C GLU A 85 -11.05 -2.57 16.07
N LEU A 86 -10.93 -3.83 15.65
CA LEU A 86 -10.27 -4.87 16.43
C LEU A 86 -8.81 -4.50 16.75
N LEU A 87 -8.06 -4.03 15.74
CA LEU A 87 -6.68 -3.57 15.95
C LEU A 87 -6.61 -2.42 16.95
N ILE A 88 -7.47 -1.42 16.81
CA ILE A 88 -7.52 -0.29 17.74
C ILE A 88 -7.77 -0.77 19.16
N HIS A 89 -8.74 -1.69 19.34
CA HIS A 89 -9.07 -2.24 20.65
C HIS A 89 -7.92 -3.05 21.26
N VAL A 90 -7.33 -3.95 20.47
CA VAL A 90 -6.21 -4.80 20.90
C VAL A 90 -5.01 -3.96 21.35
N PHE A 91 -4.66 -2.92 20.60
CA PHE A 91 -3.52 -2.06 20.93
C PHE A 91 -3.81 -1.03 22.01
N ALA A 92 -5.07 -0.66 22.25
CA ALA A 92 -5.44 0.24 23.34
C ALA A 92 -5.42 -0.45 24.71
N ASP A 93 -5.87 -1.70 24.79
CA ASP A 93 -6.11 -2.39 26.07
C ASP A 93 -4.96 -3.33 26.47
N ARG A 94 -4.18 -3.82 25.52
CA ARG A 94 -3.19 -4.85 25.75
C ARG A 94 -1.82 -4.33 25.33
N GLY A 95 -0.86 -4.42 26.20
CA GLY A 95 0.54 -4.12 25.87
C GLY A 95 1.05 -4.96 24.66
N PRO A 96 2.35 -4.97 24.38
CA PRO A 96 2.92 -5.48 23.12
C PRO A 96 2.86 -7.01 22.92
N ARG A 97 2.13 -7.74 23.73
CA ARG A 97 1.99 -9.20 23.60
C ARG A 97 0.53 -9.57 23.36
N LEU A 98 0.30 -10.23 22.23
CA LEU A 98 -0.96 -10.88 21.92
C LEU A 98 -0.98 -12.28 22.54
N ASP A 99 -2.13 -12.72 23.01
CA ASP A 99 -2.39 -14.12 23.28
C ASP A 99 -2.80 -14.85 21.99
N ALA A 100 -2.70 -16.17 21.99
CA ALA A 100 -2.98 -16.97 20.79
C ALA A 100 -4.41 -16.78 20.28
N GLU A 101 -5.38 -16.62 21.17
CA GLU A 101 -6.79 -16.42 20.81
C GLU A 101 -6.99 -15.09 20.06
N THR A 102 -6.34 -14.03 20.53
CA THR A 102 -6.38 -12.72 19.85
C THR A 102 -5.65 -12.74 18.50
N GLU A 103 -4.52 -13.47 18.41
CA GLU A 103 -3.81 -13.66 17.14
C GLU A 103 -4.69 -14.39 16.12
N GLU A 104 -5.34 -15.48 16.51
CA GLU A 104 -6.27 -16.23 15.66
C GLU A 104 -7.45 -15.35 15.21
N GLU A 105 -8.05 -14.58 16.11
CA GLU A 105 -9.15 -13.67 15.79
C GLU A 105 -8.73 -12.61 14.77
N LEU A 106 -7.53 -12.04 14.93
CA LEU A 106 -6.98 -11.09 13.96
C LEU A 106 -6.81 -11.71 12.58
N ILE A 107 -6.25 -12.91 12.48
CA ILE A 107 -6.06 -13.59 11.20
C ILE A 107 -7.40 -13.96 10.56
N VAL A 108 -8.34 -14.51 11.31
CA VAL A 108 -9.69 -14.85 10.80
C VAL A 108 -10.41 -13.60 10.29
N THR A 109 -10.31 -12.49 11.03
CA THR A 109 -10.94 -11.23 10.62
C THR A 109 -10.28 -10.65 9.37
N LEU A 110 -8.95 -10.76 9.24
CA LEU A 110 -8.21 -10.38 8.04
C LEU A 110 -8.60 -11.23 6.82
N LEU A 111 -8.69 -12.56 6.99
CA LEU A 111 -9.14 -13.47 5.94
C LEU A 111 -10.55 -13.12 5.47
N ASN A 112 -11.48 -12.86 6.40
CA ASN A 112 -12.83 -12.42 6.08
C ASN A 112 -12.85 -11.09 5.31
N ALA A 113 -12.02 -10.13 5.71
CA ALA A 113 -11.88 -8.87 5.00
C ALA A 113 -11.36 -9.09 3.57
N GLY A 114 -10.40 -9.98 3.38
CA GLY A 114 -9.87 -10.33 2.05
C GLY A 114 -10.86 -11.07 1.15
N GLN A 115 -11.74 -11.92 1.72
CA GLN A 115 -12.76 -12.64 0.96
C GLN A 115 -13.92 -11.74 0.54
N ASN A 116 -14.32 -10.82 1.41
CA ASN A 116 -15.48 -9.94 1.20
C ASN A 116 -15.08 -8.58 0.63
N GLY A 117 -13.80 -8.24 0.69
CA GLY A 117 -13.25 -7.03 0.12
C GLY A 117 -13.18 -7.10 -1.40
N THR A 118 -13.60 -6.05 -2.04
CA THR A 118 -13.34 -5.88 -3.47
C THR A 118 -11.90 -5.40 -3.65
N ALA A 119 -11.10 -6.17 -4.38
CA ALA A 119 -9.85 -5.65 -4.91
C ALA A 119 -10.21 -4.47 -5.83
N VAL A 120 -9.97 -3.25 -5.37
CA VAL A 120 -10.20 -2.07 -6.20
C VAL A 120 -9.04 -1.93 -7.16
N THR A 121 -9.17 -2.54 -8.30
CA THR A 121 -8.48 -2.10 -9.50
C THR A 121 -9.22 -0.86 -10.01
N ASP A 122 -8.80 0.29 -9.57
CA ASP A 122 -9.41 1.55 -10.02
C ASP A 122 -9.07 1.78 -11.50
N GLN A 123 -10.08 1.64 -12.35
CA GLN A 123 -9.96 1.86 -13.80
C GLN A 123 -9.89 3.35 -14.17
N GLY A 124 -9.83 4.25 -13.21
CA GLY A 124 -10.11 5.68 -13.44
C GLY A 124 -8.92 6.63 -13.36
N THR A 125 -7.69 6.22 -13.05
CA THR A 125 -6.60 7.16 -12.87
C THR A 125 -5.35 6.79 -13.67
N PRO A 126 -4.62 7.77 -14.09
CA PRO A 126 -3.70 7.67 -15.20
C PRO A 126 -2.54 6.74 -14.85
N GLU A 127 -2.71 5.50 -15.17
CA GLU A 127 -1.69 4.45 -15.21
C GLU A 127 -0.37 4.97 -15.82
N ASN A 128 -0.51 5.86 -16.80
CA ASN A 128 0.62 6.57 -17.42
C ASN A 128 1.35 7.53 -16.47
N ARG A 129 0.66 8.19 -15.53
CA ARG A 129 1.31 9.13 -14.59
C ARG A 129 2.05 8.39 -13.49
N ASN A 130 1.46 7.34 -12.94
CA ASN A 130 2.11 6.49 -11.95
C ASN A 130 3.32 5.75 -12.55
N ARG A 131 3.18 5.27 -13.80
CA ARG A 131 4.29 4.70 -14.53
C ARG A 131 5.41 5.73 -14.75
N ALA A 132 5.05 6.97 -15.08
CA ALA A 132 6.01 8.06 -15.26
C ALA A 132 6.79 8.36 -13.97
N ILE A 133 6.11 8.42 -12.83
CA ILE A 133 6.76 8.62 -11.53
C ILE A 133 7.71 7.46 -11.21
N ARG A 134 7.25 6.22 -11.31
CA ARG A 134 8.08 5.04 -11.00
C ARG A 134 9.32 4.98 -11.91
N ALA A 135 9.15 5.20 -13.20
CA ALA A 135 10.27 5.23 -14.13
C ALA A 135 11.27 6.35 -13.82
N ALA A 136 10.78 7.54 -13.49
CA ALA A 136 11.62 8.66 -13.13
C ALA A 136 12.42 8.43 -11.85
N LEU A 137 11.76 7.90 -10.80
CA LEU A 137 12.42 7.60 -9.52
C LEU A 137 13.45 6.46 -9.67
N ALA A 138 13.13 5.43 -10.45
CA ALA A 138 14.07 4.35 -10.77
C ALA A 138 15.32 4.91 -11.49
N TYR A 139 15.12 5.74 -12.50
CA TYR A 139 16.22 6.37 -13.22
C TYR A 139 17.11 7.24 -12.31
N ILE A 140 16.52 8.01 -11.39
CA ILE A 140 17.25 8.79 -10.41
C ILE A 140 18.08 7.88 -9.48
N ALA A 141 17.46 6.80 -8.97
CA ALA A 141 18.10 5.86 -8.08
C ALA A 141 19.27 5.08 -8.73
N GLU A 142 19.18 4.81 -10.04
CA GLU A 142 20.24 4.15 -10.82
C GLU A 142 21.44 5.06 -11.11
N HIS A 143 21.31 6.37 -10.86
CA HIS A 143 22.35 7.35 -11.18
C HIS A 143 22.71 8.24 -9.97
N PRO A 144 23.13 7.64 -8.82
CA PRO A 144 23.32 8.38 -7.56
C PRO A 144 24.47 9.41 -7.66
N ASP A 145 25.47 9.14 -8.49
CA ASP A 145 26.66 9.99 -8.64
C ASP A 145 26.55 11.00 -9.80
N LYS A 146 25.40 11.07 -10.47
CA LYS A 146 25.20 11.91 -11.63
C LYS A 146 24.22 13.03 -11.32
N VAL A 147 24.54 14.23 -11.79
CA VAL A 147 23.55 15.32 -11.80
C VAL A 147 22.49 15.01 -12.86
N VAL A 148 21.38 14.43 -12.39
CA VAL A 148 20.24 14.08 -13.23
C VAL A 148 19.43 15.33 -13.54
N THR A 149 19.10 15.56 -14.82
CA THR A 149 18.22 16.65 -15.23
C THR A 149 16.85 16.14 -15.63
N VAL A 150 15.84 17.02 -15.59
CA VAL A 150 14.48 16.69 -16.04
C VAL A 150 14.47 16.20 -17.49
N ARG A 151 15.37 16.74 -18.31
CA ARG A 151 15.52 16.33 -19.72
C ARG A 151 16.05 14.90 -19.84
N ASP A 152 16.99 14.54 -19.01
CA ASP A 152 17.53 13.16 -18.99
C ASP A 152 16.44 12.15 -18.64
N ILE A 153 15.63 12.46 -17.63
CA ILE A 153 14.48 11.63 -17.24
C ILE A 153 13.48 11.49 -18.40
N CYS A 154 13.09 12.60 -19.00
CA CYS A 154 12.17 12.59 -20.12
C CYS A 154 12.69 11.73 -21.28
N ALA A 155 13.98 11.85 -21.61
CA ALA A 155 14.60 11.10 -22.70
C ALA A 155 14.74 9.60 -22.37
N ALA A 156 15.27 9.28 -21.19
CA ALA A 156 15.52 7.90 -20.79
C ALA A 156 14.22 7.10 -20.58
N CYS A 157 13.21 7.73 -19.99
CA CYS A 157 11.92 7.07 -19.69
C CYS A 157 10.89 7.21 -20.81
N ASN A 158 11.21 7.91 -21.89
CA ASN A 158 10.28 8.23 -22.98
C ASN A 158 8.97 8.87 -22.49
N ILE A 159 9.11 9.89 -21.62
CA ILE A 159 8.01 10.58 -20.99
C ILE A 159 7.98 12.04 -21.44
N ALA A 160 6.81 12.50 -21.87
CA ALA A 160 6.64 13.93 -22.20
C ALA A 160 6.79 14.79 -20.95
N LEU A 161 7.49 15.92 -21.06
CA LEU A 161 7.74 16.88 -19.98
C LEU A 161 6.44 17.30 -19.25
N ARG A 162 5.36 17.53 -20.00
CA ARG A 162 4.05 17.88 -19.43
C ARG A 162 3.49 16.78 -18.54
N THR A 163 3.63 15.52 -18.96
CA THR A 163 3.20 14.35 -18.18
C THR A 163 4.01 14.23 -16.91
N LEU A 164 5.34 14.36 -17.01
CA LEU A 164 6.25 14.29 -15.89
C LEU A 164 5.97 15.41 -14.87
N ASN A 165 5.85 16.66 -15.33
CA ASN A 165 5.52 17.80 -14.47
C ASN A 165 4.19 17.59 -13.73
N ARG A 166 3.17 17.16 -14.45
CA ARG A 166 1.86 16.92 -13.86
C ARG A 166 1.91 15.79 -12.84
N ALA A 167 2.60 14.70 -13.16
CA ALA A 167 2.77 13.56 -12.27
C ALA A 167 3.48 13.94 -10.97
N PHE A 168 4.59 14.70 -11.06
CA PHE A 168 5.34 15.15 -9.89
C PHE A 168 4.54 16.13 -9.02
N ASN A 169 3.86 17.12 -9.64
CA ASN A 169 3.02 18.05 -8.88
C ASN A 169 1.87 17.35 -8.17
N GLU A 170 1.21 16.39 -8.83
CA GLU A 170 0.12 15.62 -8.21
C GLU A 170 0.63 14.73 -7.06
N ARG A 171 1.82 14.16 -7.20
CA ARG A 171 2.38 13.22 -6.25
C ARG A 171 3.07 13.89 -5.07
N PHE A 172 3.94 14.86 -5.35
CA PHE A 172 4.87 15.47 -4.38
C PHE A 172 4.53 16.92 -4.06
N GLY A 173 3.57 17.53 -4.76
CA GLY A 173 3.25 18.94 -4.60
C GLY A 173 4.27 19.88 -5.23
N VAL A 174 5.34 19.35 -5.83
CA VAL A 174 6.41 20.12 -6.49
C VAL A 174 6.70 19.55 -7.87
N GLY A 175 7.25 20.38 -8.76
CA GLY A 175 7.67 19.90 -10.08
C GLY A 175 8.99 19.09 -10.00
N PRO A 176 9.31 18.29 -11.05
CA PRO A 176 10.49 17.42 -11.07
C PRO A 176 11.81 18.19 -10.89
N LYS A 177 11.90 19.43 -11.36
CA LYS A 177 13.08 20.25 -11.17
C LYS A 177 13.33 20.67 -9.71
N ALA A 178 12.26 20.85 -8.93
CA ALA A 178 12.38 21.19 -7.52
C ALA A 178 12.54 19.95 -6.65
N TYR A 179 12.21 18.80 -7.18
CA TYR A 179 12.41 17.51 -6.52
C TYR A 179 13.87 17.03 -6.63
N LEU A 180 14.54 17.28 -7.76
CA LEU A 180 15.95 16.98 -8.03
C LEU A 180 16.89 17.91 -7.26
#